data_09fd6f15663dadc043ad63114943e127
#
_entry.id   09fd6f15663dadc043ad63114943e127
#
_cell.length_a   1.000
_cell.length_b   1.000
_cell.length_c   1.000
_cell.angle_alpha   90.00
_cell.angle_beta   90.00
_cell.angle_gamma   90.00
#
_symmetry.space_group_name_H-M   'P 1'
#
loop_
_entity.id
_entity.type
_entity.pdbx_description
1 polymer ?
#
loop_
_entity_poly.entity_id
_entity_poly.type
_entity_poly.pdbx_seq_one_letter_code
_entity_poly.pdbx_strand_id
1 'polypeptide(L)'
;MRFGLDYAAGRPGGAAIRAAGFDFVVRYLSDGGPTLPGKLLTPAEADDLRAHGISIVSNWETTAARMLDGYGAGIVDARAGLAQVLRCGGREDRPIYFSADFDATPQDQQRLNAYLDGAATVLGRANVGVYGGYWSVSRALDAGSAAWAWQTEAWSGGKVESRRNIHQTSRQQIVGGVVCDVNVAETTDFGQWDSGQEGGDVTPEQEAVLRDIQIQLRGPGLAGWPQLGTDADGRKRTVVDGLAAALARIDELEGEVGELRTEISELEATTADLVEQVERLNGRHWPWPFSLIEGPAALVGEQLARLEALLPDLPGLPGNDAGKPGNDAHGSRTAR
;
A
#
# COMPACT_ATOMS: atom_id res chain seq x y z
N MET A 1 23.56 -19.17 22.81
CA MET A 1 23.74 -17.85 22.17
C MET A 1 24.15 -18.13 20.74
N ARG A 2 23.45 -17.58 19.73
CA ARG A 2 23.76 -17.79 18.32
C ARG A 2 24.43 -16.51 17.78
N PHE A 3 25.48 -16.69 16.99
CA PHE A 3 26.20 -15.58 16.38
C PHE A 3 25.88 -15.51 14.89
N GLY A 4 25.75 -14.31 14.37
CA GLY A 4 25.43 -14.06 12.98
C GLY A 4 26.21 -12.91 12.39
N LEU A 5 26.00 -12.71 11.11
CA LEU A 5 26.63 -11.65 10.32
C LEU A 5 25.57 -10.84 9.56
N ASP A 6 25.88 -9.57 9.28
CA ASP A 6 25.26 -8.85 8.17
C ASP A 6 26.33 -8.27 7.25
N TYR A 7 26.00 -8.13 5.95
CA TYR A 7 26.94 -7.70 4.94
C TYR A 7 26.23 -7.18 3.69
N ALA A 8 26.83 -6.21 3.00
CA ALA A 8 26.28 -5.58 1.81
C ALA A 8 27.27 -5.53 0.63
N ALA A 9 28.58 -5.49 0.91
CA ALA A 9 29.58 -5.25 -0.14
C ALA A 9 29.91 -6.48 -1.01
N GLY A 10 29.61 -7.70 -0.51
CA GLY A 10 29.93 -8.94 -1.20
C GLY A 10 29.09 -10.09 -0.68
N ARG A 11 29.46 -11.34 -1.06
CA ARG A 11 28.82 -12.59 -0.59
C ARG A 11 29.88 -13.56 -0.11
N PRO A 12 30.02 -13.76 1.20
CA PRO A 12 31.05 -14.66 1.77
C PRO A 12 30.90 -16.13 1.35
N GLY A 13 29.64 -16.57 1.06
CA GLY A 13 29.27 -17.96 0.86
C GLY A 13 29.00 -18.72 2.16
N GLY A 14 28.01 -19.64 2.12
CA GLY A 14 27.53 -20.37 3.29
C GLY A 14 28.62 -21.23 3.95
N ALA A 15 29.45 -21.87 3.16
CA ALA A 15 30.58 -22.67 3.69
C ALA A 15 31.56 -21.86 4.52
N ALA A 16 31.93 -20.64 4.04
CA ALA A 16 32.87 -19.76 4.74
C ALA A 16 32.24 -19.20 6.02
N ILE A 17 30.96 -18.82 6.00
CA ILE A 17 30.21 -18.36 7.16
C ILE A 17 30.15 -19.44 8.24
N ARG A 18 29.80 -20.68 7.83
CA ARG A 18 29.74 -21.80 8.76
C ARG A 18 31.11 -22.14 9.35
N ALA A 19 32.16 -22.16 8.53
CA ALA A 19 33.53 -22.41 8.97
C ALA A 19 34.04 -21.35 9.95
N ALA A 20 33.56 -20.08 9.82
CA ALA A 20 33.87 -18.99 10.72
C ALA A 20 33.06 -19.04 12.04
N GLY A 21 32.15 -20.04 12.22
CA GLY A 21 31.42 -20.27 13.47
C GLY A 21 30.12 -19.44 13.59
N PHE A 22 29.57 -18.96 12.49
CA PHE A 22 28.30 -18.24 12.50
C PHE A 22 27.15 -19.14 12.11
N ASP A 23 25.98 -18.87 12.71
CA ASP A 23 24.78 -19.72 12.59
C ASP A 23 23.68 -19.03 11.77
N PHE A 24 23.73 -17.71 11.59
CA PHE A 24 22.73 -16.97 10.84
C PHE A 24 23.32 -15.75 10.14
N VAL A 25 22.56 -15.21 9.20
CA VAL A 25 22.84 -13.93 8.54
C VAL A 25 21.61 -13.06 8.52
N VAL A 26 21.80 -11.75 8.64
CA VAL A 26 20.78 -10.75 8.28
C VAL A 26 21.07 -10.29 6.87
N ARG A 27 20.09 -10.43 5.96
CA ARG A 27 20.28 -10.15 4.56
C ARG A 27 19.28 -9.11 4.06
N TYR A 28 19.78 -8.25 3.21
CA TYR A 28 19.05 -7.15 2.62
C TYR A 28 18.19 -7.63 1.45
N LEU A 29 16.94 -7.19 1.42
CA LEU A 29 15.96 -7.50 0.37
C LEU A 29 15.91 -6.43 -0.72
N SER A 30 16.64 -5.34 -0.55
CA SER A 30 16.77 -4.24 -1.51
C SER A 30 18.09 -4.28 -2.25
N ASP A 31 18.10 -3.72 -3.47
CA ASP A 31 19.32 -3.56 -4.26
C ASP A 31 20.23 -2.48 -3.69
N GLY A 32 21.53 -2.72 -3.70
CA GLY A 32 22.57 -1.77 -3.32
C GLY A 32 23.15 -0.96 -4.47
N GLY A 33 22.68 -1.20 -5.68
CA GLY A 33 23.25 -0.60 -6.89
C GLY A 33 24.71 -1.00 -7.15
N PRO A 34 25.43 -0.27 -7.99
CA PRO A 34 26.80 -0.62 -8.40
C PRO A 34 27.83 -0.49 -7.26
N THR A 35 27.51 0.26 -6.20
CA THR A 35 28.43 0.48 -5.06
C THR A 35 28.37 -0.64 -4.03
N LEU A 36 27.23 -1.36 -3.95
CA LEU A 36 27.01 -2.48 -3.03
C LEU A 36 26.43 -3.69 -3.77
N PRO A 37 27.19 -4.30 -4.69
CA PRO A 37 26.67 -5.37 -5.56
C PRO A 37 26.31 -6.66 -4.82
N GLY A 38 26.77 -6.82 -3.58
CA GLY A 38 26.45 -7.92 -2.69
C GLY A 38 25.20 -7.71 -1.82
N LYS A 39 24.58 -6.50 -1.85
CA LYS A 39 23.51 -6.15 -0.91
C LYS A 39 22.26 -7.01 -1.07
N LEU A 40 21.72 -7.11 -2.28
CA LEU A 40 20.50 -7.87 -2.52
C LEU A 40 20.69 -9.37 -2.28
N LEU A 41 19.90 -9.95 -1.38
CA LEU A 41 19.79 -11.41 -1.26
C LEU A 41 19.23 -11.99 -2.56
N THR A 42 19.92 -12.97 -3.12
CA THR A 42 19.49 -13.69 -4.31
C THR A 42 19.00 -15.10 -3.99
N PRO A 43 18.16 -15.74 -4.83
CA PRO A 43 17.77 -17.13 -4.64
C PRO A 43 18.98 -18.08 -4.50
N ALA A 44 19.99 -17.93 -5.35
CA ALA A 44 21.19 -18.76 -5.30
C ALA A 44 21.97 -18.60 -3.98
N GLU A 45 22.06 -17.37 -3.45
CA GLU A 45 22.69 -17.14 -2.15
C GLU A 45 21.87 -17.75 -1.01
N ALA A 46 20.54 -17.59 -1.06
CA ALA A 46 19.65 -18.17 -0.06
C ALA A 46 19.73 -19.71 -0.05
N ASP A 47 19.82 -20.34 -1.22
CA ASP A 47 19.99 -21.78 -1.35
C ASP A 47 21.34 -22.24 -0.79
N ASP A 48 22.44 -21.53 -1.09
CA ASP A 48 23.77 -21.81 -0.55
C ASP A 48 23.82 -21.68 0.98
N LEU A 49 23.24 -20.61 1.53
CA LEU A 49 23.16 -20.41 2.98
C LEU A 49 22.41 -21.57 3.67
N ARG A 50 21.24 -21.92 3.15
CA ARG A 50 20.44 -23.02 3.67
C ARG A 50 21.16 -24.38 3.57
N ALA A 51 21.81 -24.66 2.45
CA ALA A 51 22.58 -25.90 2.25
C ALA A 51 23.70 -26.07 3.29
N HIS A 52 24.20 -24.95 3.85
CA HIS A 52 25.21 -24.95 4.89
C HIS A 52 24.63 -24.75 6.30
N GLY A 53 23.30 -24.84 6.48
CA GLY A 53 22.64 -24.72 7.79
C GLY A 53 22.73 -23.31 8.38
N ILE A 54 22.84 -22.27 7.54
CA ILE A 54 22.81 -20.87 7.95
C ILE A 54 21.39 -20.35 7.87
N SER A 55 20.85 -19.91 9.00
CA SER A 55 19.53 -19.27 9.06
C SER A 55 19.58 -17.86 8.45
N ILE A 56 18.49 -17.43 7.83
CA ILE A 56 18.42 -16.12 7.18
C ILE A 56 17.40 -15.25 7.93
N VAL A 57 17.76 -14.00 8.20
CA VAL A 57 16.88 -12.94 8.70
C VAL A 57 16.71 -11.89 7.63
N SER A 58 15.50 -11.45 7.43
CA SER A 58 15.14 -10.47 6.39
C SER A 58 15.27 -9.05 6.87
N ASN A 59 15.98 -8.19 6.10
CA ASN A 59 16.07 -6.75 6.34
C ASN A 59 15.76 -5.96 5.07
N TRP A 60 15.01 -4.87 5.21
CA TRP A 60 14.78 -3.90 4.15
C TRP A 60 15.45 -2.58 4.45
N GLU A 61 16.30 -2.15 3.53
CA GLU A 61 16.99 -0.86 3.61
C GLU A 61 17.40 -0.40 2.23
N THR A 62 16.83 0.69 1.74
CA THR A 62 17.27 1.33 0.48
C THR A 62 18.26 2.44 0.74
N THR A 63 17.93 3.37 1.64
CA THR A 63 18.79 4.44 2.12
C THR A 63 18.66 4.56 3.65
N ALA A 64 19.67 5.11 4.32
CA ALA A 64 19.70 5.24 5.77
C ALA A 64 18.44 5.89 6.37
N ALA A 65 17.90 6.92 5.69
CA ALA A 65 16.77 7.72 6.16
C ALA A 65 15.42 7.35 5.51
N ARG A 66 15.33 6.23 4.77
CA ARG A 66 14.13 5.84 4.01
C ARG A 66 12.84 5.83 4.84
N MET A 67 12.93 5.44 6.08
CA MET A 67 11.76 5.38 6.95
C MET A 67 11.13 6.76 7.26
N LEU A 68 11.86 7.86 7.03
CA LEU A 68 11.32 9.22 7.17
C LEU A 68 10.28 9.58 6.10
N ASP A 69 10.17 8.79 5.03
CA ASP A 69 9.11 8.95 4.02
C ASP A 69 7.73 8.47 4.49
N GLY A 70 7.65 7.83 5.66
CA GLY A 70 6.42 7.55 6.38
C GLY A 70 5.55 6.45 5.79
N TYR A 71 4.24 6.50 6.08
CA TYR A 71 3.27 5.42 5.89
C TYR A 71 3.24 4.82 4.47
N GLY A 72 3.12 5.67 3.45
CA GLY A 72 3.05 5.21 2.05
C GLY A 72 4.31 4.47 1.60
N ALA A 73 5.47 4.94 2.05
CA ALA A 73 6.75 4.29 1.78
C ALA A 73 6.82 2.91 2.44
N GLY A 74 6.33 2.78 3.68
CA GLY A 74 6.25 1.49 4.38
C GLY A 74 5.44 0.44 3.63
N ILE A 75 4.30 0.82 3.03
CA ILE A 75 3.49 -0.09 2.20
C ILE A 75 4.26 -0.57 0.97
N VAL A 76 4.89 0.36 0.25
CA VAL A 76 5.64 0.05 -0.99
C VAL A 76 6.81 -0.89 -0.68
N ASP A 77 7.57 -0.55 0.34
CA ASP A 77 8.79 -1.25 0.71
C ASP A 77 8.49 -2.64 1.30
N ALA A 78 7.43 -2.77 2.10
CA ALA A 78 6.99 -4.07 2.62
C ALA A 78 6.52 -5.02 1.52
N ARG A 79 5.80 -4.53 0.50
CA ARG A 79 5.40 -5.35 -0.66
C ARG A 79 6.62 -5.84 -1.45
N ALA A 80 7.57 -4.94 -1.71
CA ALA A 80 8.79 -5.29 -2.42
C ALA A 80 9.65 -6.27 -1.61
N GLY A 81 9.78 -6.05 -0.30
CA GLY A 81 10.50 -6.93 0.61
C GLY A 81 9.88 -8.32 0.67
N LEU A 82 8.56 -8.42 0.85
CA LEU A 82 7.86 -9.70 0.86
C LEU A 82 8.02 -10.47 -0.45
N ALA A 83 7.89 -9.79 -1.58
CA ALA A 83 8.10 -10.40 -2.90
C ALA A 83 9.52 -10.95 -3.05
N GLN A 84 10.53 -10.26 -2.49
CA GLN A 84 11.92 -10.74 -2.52
C GLN A 84 12.14 -11.91 -1.56
N VAL A 85 11.56 -11.91 -0.35
CA VAL A 85 11.57 -13.03 0.58
C VAL A 85 11.06 -14.30 -0.12
N LEU A 86 9.87 -14.22 -0.71
CA LEU A 86 9.23 -15.35 -1.40
C LEU A 86 10.05 -15.83 -2.60
N ARG A 87 10.63 -14.90 -3.37
CA ARG A 87 11.53 -15.25 -4.49
C ARG A 87 12.76 -16.02 -4.04
N CYS A 88 13.26 -15.76 -2.82
CA CYS A 88 14.40 -16.44 -2.23
C CYS A 88 14.02 -17.72 -1.47
N GLY A 89 12.75 -18.16 -1.55
CA GLY A 89 12.26 -19.36 -0.85
C GLY A 89 12.06 -19.16 0.63
N GLY A 90 11.94 -17.89 1.08
CA GLY A 90 11.55 -17.56 2.45
C GLY A 90 10.04 -17.62 2.65
N ARG A 91 9.57 -17.29 3.84
CA ARG A 91 8.19 -17.46 4.29
C ARG A 91 7.52 -16.11 4.57
N GLU A 92 6.24 -15.98 4.24
CA GLU A 92 5.45 -14.77 4.48
C GLU A 92 5.09 -14.54 5.97
N ASP A 93 5.15 -15.60 6.78
CA ASP A 93 4.87 -15.56 8.22
C ASP A 93 6.11 -15.22 9.07
N ARG A 94 7.23 -14.83 8.44
CA ARG A 94 8.45 -14.40 9.13
C ARG A 94 8.65 -12.89 9.00
N PRO A 95 9.21 -12.24 10.05
CA PRO A 95 9.34 -10.80 10.06
C PRO A 95 10.34 -10.29 9.02
N ILE A 96 10.06 -9.07 8.56
CA ILE A 96 11.03 -8.21 7.88
C ILE A 96 11.38 -7.08 8.83
N TYR A 97 12.67 -6.89 9.07
CA TYR A 97 13.20 -5.72 9.77
C TYR A 97 13.34 -4.56 8.80
N PHE A 98 13.00 -3.35 9.24
CA PHE A 98 13.14 -2.12 8.47
C PHE A 98 14.16 -1.22 9.14
N SER A 99 15.12 -0.69 8.37
CA SER A 99 16.29 0.02 8.92
C SER A 99 16.07 1.52 9.05
N ALA A 100 16.23 2.02 10.29
CA ALA A 100 16.53 3.41 10.59
C ALA A 100 18.04 3.52 10.86
N ASP A 101 18.84 3.62 9.78
CA ASP A 101 20.30 3.56 9.81
C ASP A 101 20.92 4.95 10.05
N PHE A 102 20.42 5.65 11.06
CA PHE A 102 20.86 6.99 11.45
C PHE A 102 20.50 7.29 12.92
N ASP A 103 21.09 8.33 13.49
CA ASP A 103 20.77 8.79 14.84
C ASP A 103 19.40 9.50 14.89
N ALA A 104 18.34 8.69 15.03
CA ALA A 104 16.97 9.18 14.99
C ALA A 104 16.59 9.99 16.23
N THR A 105 16.14 11.23 15.99
CA THR A 105 15.67 12.14 17.03
C THR A 105 14.25 11.79 17.50
N PRO A 106 13.74 12.33 18.64
CA PRO A 106 12.35 12.19 19.02
C PRO A 106 11.35 12.70 17.96
N GLN A 107 11.73 13.71 17.18
CA GLN A 107 10.92 14.31 16.13
C GLN A 107 10.76 13.37 14.92
N ASP A 108 11.77 12.55 14.66
CA ASP A 108 11.74 11.58 13.56
C ASP A 108 10.81 10.40 13.88
N GLN A 109 10.63 10.09 15.15
CA GLN A 109 9.93 8.87 15.59
C GLN A 109 8.51 8.73 15.05
N GLN A 110 7.78 9.83 14.93
CA GLN A 110 6.43 9.78 14.37
C GLN A 110 6.43 9.26 12.93
N ARG A 111 7.42 9.67 12.12
CA ARG A 111 7.55 9.19 10.73
C ARG A 111 8.01 7.74 10.67
N LEU A 112 8.96 7.36 11.55
CA LEU A 112 9.39 5.97 11.67
C LEU A 112 8.22 5.05 12.03
N ASN A 113 7.42 5.43 13.03
CA ASN A 113 6.24 4.66 13.42
C ASN A 113 5.20 4.58 12.28
N ALA A 114 4.94 5.70 11.61
CA ALA A 114 4.03 5.71 10.45
C ALA A 114 4.52 4.78 9.32
N TYR A 115 5.82 4.74 9.06
CA TYR A 115 6.41 3.80 8.09
C TYR A 115 6.16 2.34 8.49
N LEU A 116 6.44 1.99 9.75
CA LEU A 116 6.21 0.64 10.30
C LEU A 116 4.72 0.27 10.29
N ASP A 117 3.83 1.24 10.54
CA ASP A 117 2.38 1.06 10.46
C ASP A 117 1.94 0.79 9.02
N GLY A 118 2.55 1.47 8.04
CA GLY A 118 2.37 1.18 6.61
C GLY A 118 2.83 -0.23 6.26
N ALA A 119 4.00 -0.65 6.72
CA ALA A 119 4.51 -2.01 6.53
C ALA A 119 3.59 -3.07 7.15
N ALA A 120 3.00 -2.78 8.31
CA ALA A 120 2.08 -3.67 8.99
C ALA A 120 0.77 -3.93 8.23
N THR A 121 0.34 -3.04 7.34
CA THR A 121 -0.83 -3.29 6.49
C THR A 121 -0.59 -4.37 5.45
N VAL A 122 0.67 -4.64 5.13
CA VAL A 122 1.09 -5.67 4.17
C VAL A 122 1.46 -6.98 4.86
N LEU A 123 2.26 -6.90 5.92
CA LEU A 123 2.86 -8.06 6.58
C LEU A 123 2.06 -8.57 7.78
N GLY A 124 1.13 -7.78 8.28
CA GLY A 124 0.59 -7.94 9.64
C GLY A 124 1.57 -7.43 10.70
N ARG A 125 1.05 -6.88 11.80
CA ARG A 125 1.87 -6.28 12.88
C ARG A 125 2.89 -7.25 13.46
N ALA A 126 2.51 -8.51 13.62
CA ALA A 126 3.37 -9.56 14.17
C ALA A 126 4.65 -9.81 13.35
N ASN A 127 4.68 -9.40 12.08
CA ASN A 127 5.79 -9.61 11.15
C ASN A 127 6.56 -8.32 10.80
N VAL A 128 6.40 -7.27 11.61
CA VAL A 128 7.13 -6.01 11.42
C VAL A 128 8.23 -5.90 12.46
N GLY A 129 9.48 -5.83 11.99
CA GLY A 129 10.67 -5.55 12.80
C GLY A 129 11.24 -4.16 12.54
N VAL A 130 12.01 -3.65 13.49
CA VAL A 130 12.75 -2.40 13.38
C VAL A 130 14.23 -2.63 13.68
N TYR A 131 15.11 -2.04 12.84
CA TYR A 131 16.54 -1.91 13.12
C TYR A 131 16.87 -0.46 13.40
N GLY A 132 17.81 -0.24 14.32
CA GLY A 132 18.37 1.06 14.61
C GLY A 132 19.03 1.15 15.97
N GLY A 133 19.37 2.37 16.38
CA GLY A 133 19.88 2.65 17.73
C GLY A 133 18.82 2.47 18.80
N TYR A 134 19.24 2.46 20.07
CA TYR A 134 18.37 2.25 21.23
C TYR A 134 17.07 3.07 21.16
N TRP A 135 17.16 4.36 20.85
CA TRP A 135 16.01 5.25 20.93
C TRP A 135 14.96 4.99 19.86
N SER A 136 15.37 4.72 18.61
CA SER A 136 14.45 4.37 17.54
C SER A 136 13.75 3.05 17.80
N VAL A 137 14.50 2.06 18.25
CA VAL A 137 13.98 0.72 18.56
C VAL A 137 13.04 0.74 19.75
N SER A 138 13.47 1.32 20.89
CA SER A 138 12.66 1.38 22.13
C SER A 138 11.35 2.12 21.90
N ARG A 139 11.37 3.28 21.24
CA ARG A 139 10.16 4.06 20.94
C ARG A 139 9.21 3.34 19.97
N ALA A 140 9.72 2.61 18.99
CA ALA A 140 8.90 1.84 18.07
C ALA A 140 8.18 0.69 18.78
N LEU A 141 8.88 0.00 19.69
CA LEU A 141 8.29 -1.05 20.52
C LEU A 141 7.26 -0.48 21.50
N ASP A 142 7.55 0.65 22.16
CA ASP A 142 6.63 1.32 23.11
C ASP A 142 5.35 1.79 22.42
N ALA A 143 5.46 2.24 21.17
CA ALA A 143 4.32 2.64 20.35
C ALA A 143 3.53 1.44 19.79
N GLY A 144 4.05 0.21 19.92
CA GLY A 144 3.46 -0.98 19.28
C GLY A 144 3.56 -0.96 17.75
N SER A 145 4.44 -0.13 17.18
CA SER A 145 4.64 -0.04 15.72
C SER A 145 5.56 -1.14 15.18
N ALA A 146 6.35 -1.78 16.03
CA ALA A 146 7.14 -2.98 15.72
C ALA A 146 6.89 -4.09 16.74
N ALA A 147 6.98 -5.35 16.29
CA ALA A 147 6.93 -6.53 17.15
C ALA A 147 8.31 -7.16 17.35
N TRP A 148 9.27 -6.85 16.48
CA TRP A 148 10.64 -7.38 16.50
C TRP A 148 11.64 -6.23 16.52
N ALA A 149 12.78 -6.46 17.17
CA ALA A 149 13.79 -5.45 17.36
C ALA A 149 15.20 -5.99 17.09
N TRP A 150 15.92 -5.27 16.22
CA TRP A 150 17.34 -5.45 15.95
C TRP A 150 18.06 -4.16 16.31
N GLN A 151 18.72 -4.15 17.46
CA GLN A 151 19.41 -2.99 17.99
C GLN A 151 20.89 -3.00 17.61
N THR A 152 21.39 -1.89 17.05
CA THR A 152 22.81 -1.65 16.87
C THR A 152 23.40 -0.92 18.08
N GLU A 153 24.71 -1.11 18.34
CA GLU A 153 25.45 -0.30 19.32
C GLU A 153 25.62 1.15 18.87
N ALA A 154 25.66 1.41 17.55
CA ALA A 154 25.67 2.75 17.01
C ALA A 154 24.42 3.52 17.49
N TRP A 155 24.59 4.81 17.78
CA TRP A 155 23.53 5.74 18.25
C TRP A 155 22.79 5.28 19.51
N SER A 156 23.31 4.27 20.21
CA SER A 156 22.66 3.72 21.41
C SER A 156 23.18 4.33 22.71
N GLY A 157 24.32 5.04 22.69
CA GLY A 157 24.91 5.64 23.87
C GLY A 157 25.16 4.63 25.02
N GLY A 158 25.47 3.38 24.70
CA GLY A 158 25.67 2.30 25.65
C GLY A 158 24.39 1.74 26.27
N LYS A 159 23.18 2.20 25.82
CA LYS A 159 21.90 1.70 26.29
C LYS A 159 21.50 0.40 25.58
N VAL A 160 20.78 -0.45 26.31
CA VAL A 160 20.31 -1.75 25.86
C VAL A 160 18.80 -1.82 25.96
N GLU A 161 18.11 -2.10 24.83
CA GLU A 161 16.69 -2.45 24.83
C GLU A 161 16.55 -3.95 25.16
N SER A 162 15.95 -4.23 26.28
CA SER A 162 15.85 -5.61 26.81
C SER A 162 14.91 -6.51 25.97
N ARG A 163 14.04 -5.92 25.17
CA ARG A 163 13.11 -6.65 24.28
C ARG A 163 13.70 -6.92 22.89
N ARG A 164 14.96 -6.53 22.64
CA ARG A 164 15.59 -6.77 21.34
C ARG A 164 15.73 -8.27 21.07
N ASN A 165 15.52 -8.67 19.84
CA ASN A 165 15.71 -10.05 19.38
C ASN A 165 17.13 -10.28 18.86
N ILE A 166 17.71 -9.24 18.22
CA ILE A 166 19.07 -9.25 17.67
C ILE A 166 19.82 -8.02 18.15
N HIS A 167 21.09 -8.22 18.45
CA HIS A 167 22.06 -7.19 18.79
C HIS A 167 23.16 -7.16 17.73
N GLN A 168 23.28 -6.04 16.99
CA GLN A 168 24.45 -5.77 16.16
C GLN A 168 25.51 -5.10 17.00
N THR A 169 26.66 -5.77 17.11
CA THR A 169 27.79 -5.26 17.87
C THR A 169 28.64 -4.29 17.02
N SER A 170 29.54 -3.55 17.66
CA SER A 170 30.55 -2.72 16.97
C SER A 170 31.69 -3.53 16.33
N ARG A 171 31.64 -4.88 16.45
CA ARG A 171 32.68 -5.76 15.91
C ARG A 171 32.45 -6.06 14.44
N GLN A 172 33.54 -6.08 13.70
CA GLN A 172 33.54 -6.54 12.31
C GLN A 172 34.45 -7.76 12.17
N GLN A 173 34.14 -8.60 11.18
CA GLN A 173 34.96 -9.74 10.82
C GLN A 173 35.02 -9.90 9.30
N ILE A 174 36.18 -10.27 8.77
CA ILE A 174 36.33 -10.63 7.35
C ILE A 174 36.04 -12.13 7.21
N VAL A 175 35.00 -12.45 6.44
CA VAL A 175 34.61 -13.82 6.13
C VAL A 175 34.51 -13.98 4.62
N GLY A 176 35.14 -14.97 4.04
CA GLY A 176 35.16 -15.18 2.59
C GLY A 176 35.64 -13.95 1.79
N GLY A 177 36.53 -13.13 2.38
CA GLY A 177 37.02 -11.89 1.76
C GLY A 177 36.05 -10.69 1.85
N VAL A 178 34.92 -10.82 2.56
CA VAL A 178 33.92 -9.77 2.76
C VAL A 178 33.96 -9.27 4.19
N VAL A 179 33.93 -7.95 4.37
CA VAL A 179 33.76 -7.32 5.70
C VAL A 179 32.31 -7.48 6.10
N CYS A 180 32.09 -8.05 7.28
CA CYS A 180 30.77 -8.34 7.83
C CYS A 180 30.67 -7.73 9.24
N ASP A 181 29.50 -7.21 9.60
CA ASP A 181 29.19 -6.81 10.97
C ASP A 181 28.71 -8.04 11.76
N VAL A 182 29.11 -8.09 13.05
CA VAL A 182 28.81 -9.25 13.92
C VAL A 182 27.53 -8.99 14.70
N ASN A 183 26.63 -9.97 14.64
CA ASN A 183 25.35 -9.98 15.32
C ASN A 183 25.25 -11.09 16.36
N VAL A 184 24.43 -10.88 17.37
CA VAL A 184 24.08 -11.84 18.42
C VAL A 184 22.58 -11.99 18.48
N ALA A 185 22.06 -13.21 18.38
CA ALA A 185 20.67 -13.48 18.66
C ALA A 185 20.45 -13.58 20.18
N GLU A 186 19.57 -12.73 20.70
CA GLU A 186 19.25 -12.62 22.12
C GLU A 186 18.09 -13.54 22.53
N THR A 187 17.29 -13.96 21.54
CA THR A 187 16.14 -14.85 21.72
C THR A 187 16.27 -16.09 20.85
N THR A 188 15.53 -17.16 21.16
CA THR A 188 15.52 -18.38 20.35
C THR A 188 14.90 -18.14 18.98
N ASP A 189 13.76 -17.45 18.97
CA ASP A 189 13.13 -16.93 17.76
C ASP A 189 13.50 -15.45 17.62
N PHE A 190 14.27 -15.13 16.59
CA PHE A 190 14.73 -13.77 16.25
C PHE A 190 14.32 -13.36 14.83
N GLY A 191 13.31 -14.03 14.27
CA GLY A 191 12.76 -13.74 12.96
C GLY A 191 13.46 -14.46 11.81
N GLN A 192 14.28 -15.44 12.12
CA GLN A 192 14.96 -16.24 11.11
C GLN A 192 14.01 -17.17 10.36
N TRP A 193 14.34 -17.48 9.12
CA TRP A 193 13.77 -18.57 8.37
C TRP A 193 14.89 -19.53 7.93
N ASP A 194 14.66 -20.80 8.19
CA ASP A 194 15.65 -21.87 8.08
C ASP A 194 15.33 -22.82 6.91
N SER A 195 16.34 -23.59 6.53
CA SER A 195 16.21 -24.70 5.57
C SER A 195 15.43 -25.91 6.12
N GLY A 196 15.14 -25.92 7.40
CA GLY A 196 14.69 -27.12 8.10
C GLY A 196 13.20 -27.22 8.40
N GLN A 197 12.40 -26.23 7.99
CA GLN A 197 10.97 -26.45 7.84
C GLN A 197 10.69 -26.38 6.35
N GLU A 198 10.69 -27.54 5.71
CA GLU A 198 9.88 -27.73 4.53
C GLU A 198 8.59 -26.99 4.79
N GLY A 199 8.25 -26.03 3.92
CA GLY A 199 6.91 -25.47 3.92
C GLY A 199 6.02 -26.68 3.97
N GLY A 200 5.39 -26.93 5.16
CA GLY A 200 4.65 -28.16 5.36
C GLY A 200 3.79 -28.34 4.14
N ASP A 201 3.80 -29.50 3.54
CA ASP A 201 2.95 -29.81 2.39
C ASP A 201 1.63 -29.13 2.66
N VAL A 202 1.18 -28.33 1.71
CA VAL A 202 -0.08 -27.58 1.81
C VAL A 202 -1.10 -28.60 2.28
N THR A 203 -1.67 -28.43 3.49
CA THR A 203 -2.61 -29.42 4.00
C THR A 203 -3.75 -29.55 3.01
N PRO A 204 -4.45 -30.71 2.96
CA PRO A 204 -5.62 -30.85 2.09
C PRO A 204 -6.63 -29.74 2.26
N GLU A 205 -6.79 -29.18 3.47
CA GLU A 205 -7.65 -28.03 3.77
C GLU A 205 -7.11 -26.76 3.16
N GLN A 206 -5.80 -26.50 3.26
CA GLN A 206 -5.15 -25.33 2.64
C GLN A 206 -5.15 -25.44 1.12
N GLU A 207 -4.95 -26.66 0.56
CA GLU A 207 -5.06 -26.89 -0.88
C GLU A 207 -6.48 -26.64 -1.37
N ALA A 208 -7.49 -27.05 -0.60
CA ALA A 208 -8.89 -26.76 -0.92
C ALA A 208 -9.17 -25.27 -0.93
N VAL A 209 -8.71 -24.50 0.06
CA VAL A 209 -8.84 -23.04 0.12
C VAL A 209 -8.13 -22.37 -1.06
N LEU A 210 -6.90 -22.78 -1.38
CA LEU A 210 -6.18 -22.25 -2.54
C LEU A 210 -6.90 -22.52 -3.85
N ARG A 211 -7.47 -23.72 -3.99
CA ARG A 211 -8.28 -24.10 -5.16
C ARG A 211 -9.56 -23.27 -5.25
N ASP A 212 -10.23 -23.04 -4.13
CA ASP A 212 -11.40 -22.17 -4.08
C ASP A 212 -11.06 -20.72 -4.48
N ILE A 213 -9.98 -20.18 -3.96
CA ILE A 213 -9.48 -18.84 -4.34
C ILE A 213 -9.18 -18.79 -5.84
N GLN A 214 -8.51 -19.80 -6.39
CA GLN A 214 -8.22 -19.88 -7.82
C GLN A 214 -9.50 -19.92 -8.64
N ILE A 215 -10.51 -20.71 -8.22
CA ILE A 215 -11.81 -20.77 -8.91
C ILE A 215 -12.51 -19.42 -8.81
N GLN A 216 -12.54 -18.77 -7.64
CA GLN A 216 -13.17 -17.46 -7.47
C GLN A 216 -12.52 -16.40 -8.37
N LEU A 217 -11.21 -16.39 -8.49
CA LEU A 217 -10.49 -15.40 -9.31
C LEU A 217 -10.56 -15.73 -10.80
N ARG A 218 -10.43 -16.99 -11.18
CA ARG A 218 -10.21 -17.44 -12.57
C ARG A 218 -11.41 -18.19 -13.18
N GLY A 219 -12.46 -18.44 -12.43
CA GLY A 219 -13.64 -19.17 -12.86
C GLY A 219 -13.49 -20.70 -12.81
N PRO A 220 -14.60 -21.45 -12.96
CA PRO A 220 -14.61 -22.89 -12.97
C PRO A 220 -13.66 -23.47 -14.04
N GLY A 221 -12.81 -24.43 -13.64
CA GLY A 221 -11.81 -25.00 -14.53
C GLY A 221 -10.75 -23.99 -14.99
N LEU A 222 -10.61 -22.85 -14.31
CA LEU A 222 -9.71 -21.74 -14.65
C LEU A 222 -9.98 -21.11 -16.04
N ALA A 223 -11.20 -21.28 -16.56
CA ALA A 223 -11.60 -20.89 -17.91
C ALA A 223 -12.34 -19.54 -17.98
N GLY A 224 -12.32 -18.76 -16.92
CA GLY A 224 -13.06 -17.50 -16.79
C GLY A 224 -14.50 -17.67 -16.37
N TRP A 225 -15.15 -16.54 -16.07
CA TRP A 225 -16.54 -16.47 -15.63
C TRP A 225 -17.46 -16.02 -16.78
N PRO A 226 -18.50 -16.81 -17.15
CA PRO A 226 -19.41 -16.43 -18.24
C PRO A 226 -20.09 -15.08 -18.03
N GLN A 227 -20.44 -14.75 -16.78
CA GLN A 227 -21.12 -13.50 -16.41
C GLN A 227 -20.24 -12.25 -16.54
N LEU A 228 -18.91 -12.38 -16.67
CA LEU A 228 -18.00 -11.27 -16.90
C LEU A 228 -17.75 -11.00 -18.39
N GLY A 229 -18.43 -11.74 -19.27
CA GLY A 229 -18.28 -11.62 -20.71
C GLY A 229 -16.99 -12.23 -21.23
N THR A 230 -16.64 -11.87 -22.48
CA THR A 230 -15.45 -12.35 -23.18
C THR A 230 -14.51 -11.20 -23.52
N ASP A 231 -13.22 -11.52 -23.67
CA ASP A 231 -12.22 -10.63 -24.26
C ASP A 231 -12.34 -10.56 -25.80
N ALA A 232 -11.45 -9.81 -26.44
CA ALA A 232 -11.40 -9.67 -27.90
C ALA A 232 -11.09 -10.99 -28.62
N ASP A 233 -10.44 -11.95 -27.95
CA ASP A 233 -10.14 -13.29 -28.47
C ASP A 233 -11.28 -14.30 -28.23
N GLY A 234 -12.38 -13.87 -27.63
CA GLY A 234 -13.53 -14.72 -27.30
C GLY A 234 -13.33 -15.59 -26.05
N ARG A 235 -12.29 -15.34 -25.25
CA ARG A 235 -12.05 -16.05 -23.99
C ARG A 235 -12.87 -15.40 -22.87
N LYS A 236 -13.44 -16.23 -22.00
CA LYS A 236 -14.16 -15.72 -20.80
C LYS A 236 -13.18 -14.97 -19.91
N ARG A 237 -13.65 -13.85 -19.36
CA ARG A 237 -12.86 -13.01 -18.46
C ARG A 237 -12.72 -13.64 -17.09
N THR A 238 -11.53 -13.50 -16.49
CA THR A 238 -11.32 -13.71 -15.05
C THR A 238 -11.90 -12.53 -14.27
N VAL A 239 -11.95 -12.60 -12.93
CA VAL A 239 -12.39 -11.46 -12.10
C VAL A 239 -11.50 -10.25 -12.35
N VAL A 240 -10.19 -10.44 -12.48
CA VAL A 240 -9.23 -9.35 -12.76
C VAL A 240 -9.51 -8.71 -14.13
N ASP A 241 -9.70 -9.54 -15.17
CA ASP A 241 -10.01 -9.03 -16.51
C ASP A 241 -11.38 -8.33 -16.55
N GLY A 242 -12.36 -8.86 -15.83
CA GLY A 242 -13.68 -8.25 -15.71
C GLY A 242 -13.63 -6.90 -14.99
N LEU A 243 -12.84 -6.80 -13.94
CA LEU A 243 -12.63 -5.53 -13.22
C LEU A 243 -11.90 -4.50 -14.11
N ALA A 244 -10.85 -4.92 -14.82
CA ALA A 244 -10.14 -4.05 -15.75
C ALA A 244 -11.06 -3.53 -16.86
N ALA A 245 -11.92 -4.39 -17.41
CA ALA A 245 -12.91 -4.00 -18.42
C ALA A 245 -13.98 -3.05 -17.87
N ALA A 246 -14.42 -3.25 -16.63
CA ALA A 246 -15.37 -2.36 -15.96
C ALA A 246 -14.76 -0.98 -15.69
N LEU A 247 -13.51 -0.91 -15.24
CA LEU A 247 -12.79 0.35 -15.04
C LEU A 247 -12.64 1.12 -16.37
N ALA A 248 -12.22 0.44 -17.45
CA ALA A 248 -12.12 1.07 -18.76
C ALA A 248 -13.47 1.61 -19.26
N ARG A 249 -14.59 0.91 -18.97
CA ARG A 249 -15.92 1.41 -19.34
C ARG A 249 -16.36 2.59 -18.48
N ILE A 250 -15.97 2.64 -17.22
CA ILE A 250 -16.19 3.80 -16.35
C ILE A 250 -15.48 5.04 -16.91
N ASP A 251 -14.19 4.91 -17.26
CA ASP A 251 -13.42 6.01 -17.85
C ASP A 251 -14.06 6.54 -19.15
N GLU A 252 -14.54 5.63 -20.01
CA GLU A 252 -15.25 5.98 -21.24
C GLU A 252 -16.56 6.73 -20.95
N LEU A 253 -17.37 6.22 -19.99
CA LEU A 253 -18.61 6.88 -19.57
C LEU A 253 -18.37 8.24 -18.92
N GLU A 254 -17.30 8.39 -18.14
CA GLU A 254 -16.91 9.70 -17.59
C GLU A 254 -16.57 10.71 -18.71
N GLY A 255 -15.94 10.25 -19.78
CA GLY A 255 -15.71 11.04 -20.97
C GLY A 255 -17.02 11.47 -21.66
N GLU A 256 -17.93 10.51 -21.93
CA GLU A 256 -19.26 10.79 -22.52
C GLU A 256 -20.07 11.80 -21.67
N VAL A 257 -20.05 11.62 -20.34
CA VAL A 257 -20.71 12.56 -19.40
C VAL A 257 -20.08 13.95 -19.45
N GLY A 258 -18.75 14.02 -19.61
CA GLY A 258 -18.03 15.30 -19.79
C GLY A 258 -18.47 16.03 -21.07
N GLU A 259 -18.57 15.33 -22.19
CA GLU A 259 -19.05 15.87 -23.46
C GLU A 259 -20.50 16.37 -23.37
N LEU A 260 -21.41 15.55 -22.80
CA LEU A 260 -22.81 15.93 -22.60
C LEU A 260 -22.97 17.16 -21.71
N ARG A 261 -22.16 17.32 -20.67
CA ARG A 261 -22.17 18.53 -19.82
C ARG A 261 -21.75 19.77 -20.60
N THR A 262 -20.80 19.64 -21.51
CA THR A 262 -20.37 20.74 -22.38
C THR A 262 -21.50 21.14 -23.33
N GLU A 263 -22.15 20.15 -23.98
CA GLU A 263 -23.32 20.42 -24.85
C GLU A 263 -24.49 21.09 -24.11
N ILE A 264 -24.77 20.62 -22.86
CA ILE A 264 -25.82 21.26 -22.04
C ILE A 264 -25.47 22.73 -21.76
N SER A 265 -24.21 23.03 -21.40
CA SER A 265 -23.77 24.41 -21.14
C SER A 265 -23.88 25.31 -22.39
N GLU A 266 -23.56 24.78 -23.57
CA GLU A 266 -23.72 25.49 -24.85
C GLU A 266 -25.19 25.73 -25.19
N LEU A 267 -26.07 24.74 -24.93
CA LEU A 267 -27.52 24.91 -25.12
C LEU A 267 -28.11 25.94 -24.14
N GLU A 268 -27.68 25.92 -22.88
CA GLU A 268 -28.08 26.89 -21.87
C GLU A 268 -27.69 28.32 -22.29
N ALA A 269 -26.45 28.52 -22.77
CA ALA A 269 -25.98 29.81 -23.28
C ALA A 269 -26.80 30.27 -24.50
N THR A 270 -27.07 29.36 -25.45
CA THR A 270 -27.87 29.63 -26.63
C THR A 270 -29.33 30.01 -26.25
N THR A 271 -29.89 29.28 -25.28
CA THR A 271 -31.23 29.54 -24.77
C THR A 271 -31.32 30.92 -24.10
N ALA A 272 -30.31 31.27 -23.30
CA ALA A 272 -30.21 32.60 -22.67
C ALA A 272 -30.15 33.75 -23.71
N ASP A 273 -29.33 33.56 -24.77
CA ASP A 273 -29.24 34.54 -25.87
C ASP A 273 -30.59 34.69 -26.62
N LEU A 274 -31.27 33.58 -26.89
CA LEU A 274 -32.61 33.60 -27.51
C LEU A 274 -33.64 34.29 -26.63
N VAL A 275 -33.63 34.08 -25.32
CA VAL A 275 -34.51 34.79 -24.37
C VAL A 275 -34.25 36.28 -24.43
N GLU A 276 -32.98 36.70 -24.40
CA GLU A 276 -32.60 38.12 -24.49
C GLU A 276 -33.05 38.75 -25.84
N GLN A 277 -32.91 38.00 -26.95
CA GLN A 277 -33.38 38.44 -28.28
C GLN A 277 -34.90 38.63 -28.30
N VAL A 278 -35.66 37.67 -27.72
CA VAL A 278 -37.13 37.75 -27.62
C VAL A 278 -37.55 38.96 -26.76
N GLU A 279 -36.90 39.19 -25.65
CA GLU A 279 -37.16 40.36 -24.79
C GLU A 279 -36.87 41.68 -25.52
N ARG A 280 -35.78 41.76 -26.27
CA ARG A 280 -35.48 42.94 -27.13
C ARG A 280 -36.52 43.16 -28.22
N LEU A 281 -37.08 42.09 -28.79
CA LEU A 281 -38.14 42.20 -29.80
C LEU A 281 -39.48 42.63 -29.17
N ASN A 282 -39.83 42.11 -28.00
CA ASN A 282 -41.01 42.52 -27.24
C ASN A 282 -40.93 43.97 -26.70
N GLY A 283 -39.73 44.46 -26.39
CA GLY A 283 -39.50 45.84 -25.97
C GLY A 283 -39.60 46.87 -27.11
N ARG A 284 -39.62 46.46 -28.38
CA ARG A 284 -39.91 47.34 -29.52
C ARG A 284 -41.42 47.48 -29.63
N HIS A 285 -41.92 48.64 -29.33
CA HIS A 285 -43.32 49.03 -29.48
C HIS A 285 -43.79 48.79 -30.94
N TRP A 286 -44.39 47.60 -31.19
CA TRP A 286 -45.07 47.31 -32.42
C TRP A 286 -46.52 47.75 -32.27
N PRO A 287 -47.06 48.48 -33.21
CA PRO A 287 -48.40 49.12 -33.06
C PRO A 287 -49.56 48.13 -33.31
N TRP A 288 -49.46 46.87 -32.98
CA TRP A 288 -50.55 45.91 -33.11
C TRP A 288 -50.73 45.06 -31.82
N PRO A 289 -51.97 44.64 -31.48
CA PRO A 289 -52.33 44.18 -30.17
C PRO A 289 -51.94 42.68 -29.99
N PHE A 290 -50.68 42.40 -29.65
CA PHE A 290 -50.21 41.08 -29.18
C PHE A 290 -50.05 41.05 -27.65
N SER A 291 -50.97 41.67 -26.90
CA SER A 291 -50.99 41.60 -25.44
C SER A 291 -51.65 40.35 -24.86
N LEU A 292 -51.73 39.24 -25.63
CA LEU A 292 -52.39 37.99 -25.21
C LEU A 292 -51.54 36.73 -25.30
N ILE A 293 -50.22 36.85 -25.33
CA ILE A 293 -49.34 35.71 -25.14
C ILE A 293 -48.64 35.91 -23.80
N GLU A 294 -49.18 35.27 -22.77
CA GLU A 294 -48.45 35.08 -21.50
C GLU A 294 -47.11 34.47 -21.83
N GLY A 295 -46.06 35.14 -21.36
CA GLY A 295 -44.73 35.11 -21.92
C GLY A 295 -44.08 33.74 -22.08
N PRO A 296 -43.20 33.60 -23.09
CA PRO A 296 -42.41 32.37 -23.36
C PRO A 296 -41.57 31.90 -22.16
N ALA A 297 -41.25 32.78 -21.24
CA ALA A 297 -40.48 32.48 -20.02
C ALA A 297 -41.21 31.48 -19.09
N ALA A 298 -42.54 31.54 -19.01
CA ALA A 298 -43.31 30.59 -18.20
C ALA A 298 -43.31 29.19 -18.84
N LEU A 299 -43.36 29.13 -20.19
CA LEU A 299 -43.36 27.84 -20.91
C LEU A 299 -41.97 27.15 -20.85
N VAL A 300 -40.89 27.92 -20.93
CA VAL A 300 -39.51 27.40 -20.81
C VAL A 300 -39.23 26.95 -19.39
N GLY A 301 -39.69 27.68 -18.36
CA GLY A 301 -39.57 27.29 -16.98
C GLY A 301 -40.30 25.98 -16.63
N GLU A 302 -41.52 25.78 -17.22
CA GLU A 302 -42.31 24.58 -17.05
C GLU A 302 -41.68 23.36 -17.76
N GLN A 303 -41.03 23.56 -18.90
CA GLN A 303 -40.28 22.47 -19.59
C GLN A 303 -38.98 22.15 -18.93
N LEU A 304 -38.23 23.11 -18.37
CA LEU A 304 -37.05 22.88 -17.55
C LEU A 304 -37.40 22.11 -16.28
N ALA A 305 -38.45 22.47 -15.57
CA ALA A 305 -38.93 21.75 -14.40
C ALA A 305 -39.36 20.29 -14.73
N ARG A 306 -39.90 20.06 -15.95
CA ARG A 306 -40.21 18.69 -16.41
C ARG A 306 -38.96 17.88 -16.76
N LEU A 307 -37.92 18.52 -17.31
CA LEU A 307 -36.62 17.89 -17.58
C LEU A 307 -35.88 17.53 -16.27
N GLU A 308 -35.90 18.40 -15.29
CA GLU A 308 -35.35 18.13 -13.94
C GLU A 308 -36.09 16.96 -13.24
N ALA A 309 -37.39 16.85 -13.43
CA ALA A 309 -38.19 15.75 -12.88
C ALA A 309 -38.00 14.40 -13.61
N LEU A 310 -37.40 14.40 -14.80
CA LEU A 310 -37.08 13.20 -15.59
C LEU A 310 -35.66 12.69 -15.39
N LEU A 311 -34.78 13.44 -14.71
CA LEU A 311 -33.45 12.98 -14.31
C LEU A 311 -33.62 12.16 -13.02
N PRO A 312 -33.47 10.83 -13.04
CA PRO A 312 -33.49 10.05 -11.82
C PRO A 312 -32.32 10.47 -10.94
N ASP A 313 -32.55 10.58 -9.64
CA ASP A 313 -31.52 10.74 -8.63
C ASP A 313 -30.44 9.68 -8.84
N LEU A 314 -29.34 10.06 -9.48
CA LEU A 314 -28.16 9.22 -9.57
C LEU A 314 -27.46 9.25 -8.21
N PRO A 315 -27.37 8.14 -7.49
CA PRO A 315 -26.70 8.11 -6.20
C PRO A 315 -25.17 8.31 -6.43
N GLY A 316 -24.65 9.45 -5.97
CA GLY A 316 -23.21 9.67 -5.92
C GLY A 316 -22.67 11.02 -6.41
N LEU A 317 -23.50 11.97 -6.80
CA LEU A 317 -23.03 13.34 -7.09
C LEU A 317 -23.03 14.18 -5.81
N PRO A 318 -21.95 14.95 -5.51
CA PRO A 318 -21.94 15.84 -4.36
C PRO A 318 -23.01 16.90 -4.52
N GLY A 319 -24.00 16.87 -3.60
CA GLY A 319 -25.08 17.84 -3.57
C GLY A 319 -24.55 19.25 -3.40
N ASN A 320 -25.13 20.16 -4.18
CA ASN A 320 -24.96 21.59 -4.07
C ASN A 320 -25.72 22.06 -2.81
N ASP A 321 -25.07 21.99 -1.63
CA ASP A 321 -25.56 22.60 -0.39
C ASP A 321 -25.33 24.10 -0.43
N ALA A 322 -26.19 24.82 -1.13
CA ALA A 322 -26.35 26.24 -1.00
C ALA A 322 -27.53 26.55 -0.08
N GLY A 323 -27.19 26.77 1.18
CA GLY A 323 -27.87 27.67 2.13
C GLY A 323 -29.40 27.64 2.21
N LYS A 324 -29.96 26.89 3.19
CA LYS A 324 -31.23 27.28 3.82
C LYS A 324 -30.95 27.92 5.17
N PRO A 325 -31.49 29.10 5.46
CA PRO A 325 -31.34 29.74 6.77
C PRO A 325 -32.12 28.96 7.84
N GLY A 326 -31.44 28.77 8.97
CA GLY A 326 -31.99 28.15 10.15
C GLY A 326 -33.19 28.92 10.72
N ASN A 327 -34.19 28.19 11.14
CA ASN A 327 -35.27 28.69 11.97
C ASN A 327 -35.13 28.05 13.34
N ASP A 328 -34.58 28.79 14.28
CA ASP A 328 -34.60 28.49 15.69
C ASP A 328 -36.02 28.60 16.23
N ALA A 329 -36.54 27.58 16.86
CA ALA A 329 -37.63 27.68 17.78
C ALA A 329 -37.55 26.60 18.90
N HIS A 330 -37.17 27.06 20.06
CA HIS A 330 -37.50 26.64 21.42
C HIS A 330 -38.47 25.45 21.60
N GLY A 331 -38.11 24.57 22.53
CA GLY A 331 -39.04 23.64 23.13
C GLY A 331 -38.42 22.76 24.22
N SER A 332 -38.32 23.31 25.44
CA SER A 332 -38.06 22.67 26.72
C SER A 332 -38.99 21.49 27.01
N ARG A 333 -38.49 20.42 27.69
CA ARG A 333 -38.99 19.81 28.95
C ARG A 333 -38.54 18.36 29.14
N THR A 334 -37.74 18.19 30.18
CA THR A 334 -37.93 17.42 31.47
C THR A 334 -38.17 15.90 31.40
N ALA A 335 -37.25 15.21 32.06
CA ALA A 335 -37.39 14.20 33.12
C ALA A 335 -38.06 12.85 32.84
N ARG A 336 -37.33 11.79 32.87
CA ARG A 336 -37.14 10.83 33.99
C ARG A 336 -35.99 9.90 33.71
#